data_767ea22c480a73d98ebefb47e0b59eae
#
_entry.id   767ea22c480a73d98ebefb47e0b59eae
#
_cell.length_a   1.000
_cell.length_b   1.000
_cell.length_c   1.000
_cell.angle_alpha   90.00
_cell.angle_beta   90.00
_cell.angle_gamma   90.00
#
_symmetry.space_group_name_H-M   'P 1'
#
loop_
_entity.id
_entity.type
_entity.pdbx_description
1 polymer ?
#
loop_
_entity_poly.entity_id
_entity_poly.type
_entity_poly.pdbx_seq_one_letter_code
_entity_poly.pdbx_strand_id
1 'polypeptide(L)'
;DRAGTEIRLNKQFDWAGHHWVIPAVYSCSKGLVVDFCMRAEAEDIRRFIAKWNLTAENDSAENFTQEQQMQMELENPLDLDFSAKIKLNGKTLQSSHGCAVGIIPCLPDGVANEKVAQAAAAHYGLDDSYGWMIYRESYPWGRKRRPEIKSLSLAMEQQPCHVPGPHFKTHAPGDSFSFSHPVSGTEYTLTVQELEEQAISQQQFDSNRWCYPTHFTAMSYTISPEPDDDISICDCAEGDRPLEIAPCADSYAPEARNGIVCVGVIGGTVGPAAVVFGKNAQGHLHAVCSALHFEPVAEDIEWRIEFHVVQFPRKTFLLI
;
A
#
# COMPACT_ATOMS: atom_id res chain seq x y z
N ASP A 1 -13.10 23.52 -14.83
CA ASP A 1 -14.14 23.55 -13.78
C ASP A 1 -14.08 24.85 -13.00
N ARG A 2 -15.23 25.35 -12.55
CA ARG A 2 -15.27 26.57 -11.74
C ARG A 2 -14.75 26.28 -10.33
N ALA A 3 -13.93 27.17 -9.79
CA ALA A 3 -13.47 27.08 -8.40
C ALA A 3 -14.66 26.95 -7.44
N GLY A 4 -14.51 26.11 -6.43
CA GLY A 4 -15.51 25.97 -5.37
C GLY A 4 -15.55 27.22 -4.47
N THR A 5 -16.65 27.37 -3.71
CA THR A 5 -16.70 28.38 -2.64
C THR A 5 -15.91 27.83 -1.45
N GLU A 6 -14.85 28.52 -1.07
CA GLU A 6 -14.07 28.20 0.12
C GLU A 6 -14.88 28.51 1.39
N ILE A 7 -14.86 27.58 2.32
CA ILE A 7 -15.41 27.70 3.68
C ILE A 7 -14.27 27.39 4.63
N ARG A 8 -13.74 28.44 5.26
CA ARG A 8 -12.64 28.31 6.21
C ARG A 8 -13.10 27.66 7.50
N LEU A 9 -12.37 26.64 7.96
CA LEU A 9 -12.69 25.88 9.17
C LEU A 9 -11.59 26.05 10.22
N ASN A 10 -10.33 25.96 9.83
CA ASN A 10 -9.16 25.99 10.70
C ASN A 10 -9.30 25.02 11.89
N LYS A 11 -9.87 23.83 11.64
CA LYS A 11 -10.02 22.79 12.66
C LYS A 11 -8.71 22.06 12.85
N GLN A 12 -8.35 21.88 14.12
CA GLN A 12 -7.13 21.16 14.50
C GLN A 12 -7.50 20.01 15.44
N PHE A 13 -6.81 18.89 15.32
CA PHE A 13 -6.97 17.73 16.18
C PHE A 13 -5.76 16.82 16.08
N ASP A 14 -5.60 15.91 17.06
CA ASP A 14 -4.57 14.88 17.04
C ASP A 14 -5.20 13.51 16.79
N TRP A 15 -4.63 12.79 15.83
CA TRP A 15 -5.02 11.43 15.48
C TRP A 15 -3.87 10.67 14.83
N ALA A 16 -3.78 9.38 15.14
CA ALA A 16 -2.75 8.46 14.59
C ALA A 16 -1.31 8.98 14.79
N GLY A 17 -1.03 9.56 15.97
CA GLY A 17 0.30 10.09 16.29
C GLY A 17 0.65 11.42 15.65
N HIS A 18 -0.21 11.98 14.79
CA HIS A 18 0.03 13.21 14.04
C HIS A 18 -0.92 14.33 14.46
N HIS A 19 -0.44 15.56 14.30
CA HIS A 19 -1.27 16.76 14.38
C HIS A 19 -1.86 17.08 13.02
N TRP A 20 -3.19 17.27 12.97
CA TRP A 20 -3.94 17.51 11.75
C TRP A 20 -4.58 18.89 11.75
N VAL A 21 -4.58 19.52 10.59
CA VAL A 21 -5.29 20.77 10.34
C VAL A 21 -6.22 20.56 9.14
N ILE A 22 -7.50 20.92 9.30
CA ILE A 22 -8.43 21.07 8.17
C ILE A 22 -8.64 22.57 7.98
N PRO A 23 -7.88 23.22 7.08
CA PRO A 23 -7.93 24.66 6.92
C PRO A 23 -9.24 25.13 6.31
N ALA A 24 -9.74 24.40 5.30
CA ALA A 24 -10.95 24.76 4.58
C ALA A 24 -11.62 23.55 3.92
N VAL A 25 -12.87 23.73 3.56
CA VAL A 25 -13.59 22.86 2.63
C VAL A 25 -14.10 23.69 1.44
N TYR A 26 -14.17 23.09 0.28
CA TYR A 26 -14.58 23.77 -0.95
C TYR A 26 -15.90 23.17 -1.44
N SER A 27 -16.94 23.99 -1.41
CA SER A 27 -18.22 23.59 -1.92
C SER A 27 -18.30 23.87 -3.43
N CYS A 28 -18.10 22.82 -4.23
CA CYS A 28 -18.07 22.86 -5.68
C CYS A 28 -19.44 22.54 -6.30
N SER A 29 -19.58 22.69 -7.61
CA SER A 29 -20.84 22.37 -8.32
C SER A 29 -21.21 20.89 -8.24
N LYS A 30 -20.22 19.98 -8.25
CA LYS A 30 -20.40 18.52 -8.32
C LYS A 30 -20.15 17.80 -6.99
N GLY A 31 -19.50 18.44 -6.02
CA GLY A 31 -19.09 17.79 -4.78
C GLY A 31 -18.49 18.76 -3.77
N LEU A 32 -18.11 18.20 -2.63
CA LEU A 32 -17.29 18.82 -1.62
C LEU A 32 -15.83 18.42 -1.87
N VAL A 33 -14.90 19.35 -1.75
CA VAL A 33 -13.47 19.05 -1.70
C VAL A 33 -12.96 19.42 -0.32
N VAL A 34 -12.17 18.58 0.28
CA VAL A 34 -11.61 18.77 1.63
C VAL A 34 -10.10 18.61 1.56
N ASP A 35 -9.39 19.56 2.15
CA ASP A 35 -7.95 19.48 2.34
C ASP A 35 -7.63 19.10 3.79
N PHE A 36 -6.79 18.08 3.93
CA PHE A 36 -6.28 17.58 5.21
C PHE A 36 -4.78 17.86 5.23
N CYS A 37 -4.30 18.59 6.23
CA CYS A 37 -2.88 18.88 6.38
C CYS A 37 -2.36 18.12 7.61
N MET A 38 -1.51 17.13 7.38
CA MET A 38 -0.82 16.35 8.40
C MET A 38 0.55 16.97 8.67
N ARG A 39 0.86 17.25 9.92
CA ARG A 39 2.12 17.84 10.35
C ARG A 39 3.13 16.76 10.75
N ALA A 40 4.37 16.96 10.34
CA ALA A 40 5.51 16.20 10.81
C ALA A 40 6.58 17.11 11.43
N GLU A 41 7.21 16.66 12.51
CA GLU A 41 8.26 17.38 13.19
C GLU A 41 9.56 17.36 12.35
N ALA A 42 10.23 18.50 12.25
CA ALA A 42 11.45 18.63 11.45
C ALA A 42 12.55 17.64 11.87
N GLU A 43 12.64 17.34 13.17
CA GLU A 43 13.62 16.41 13.71
C GLU A 43 13.34 14.95 13.29
N ASP A 44 12.05 14.56 13.25
CA ASP A 44 11.67 13.21 12.82
C ASP A 44 11.95 13.02 11.33
N ILE A 45 11.69 14.05 10.52
CA ILE A 45 12.04 14.04 9.09
C ILE A 45 13.56 13.91 8.89
N ARG A 46 14.37 14.70 9.62
CA ARG A 46 15.84 14.59 9.53
C ARG A 46 16.34 13.21 9.94
N ARG A 47 15.78 12.66 11.01
CA ARG A 47 16.13 11.31 11.49
C ARG A 47 15.79 10.25 10.46
N PHE A 48 14.62 10.33 9.82
CA PHE A 48 14.19 9.43 8.76
C PHE A 48 15.12 9.52 7.55
N ILE A 49 15.39 10.71 7.03
CA ILE A 49 16.31 10.94 5.91
C ILE A 49 17.71 10.39 6.21
N ALA A 50 18.24 10.66 7.41
CA ALA A 50 19.57 10.21 7.82
C ALA A 50 19.63 8.69 7.98
N LYS A 51 18.62 8.07 8.59
CA LYS A 51 18.56 6.61 8.78
C LYS A 51 18.61 5.87 7.46
N TRP A 52 17.81 6.30 6.49
CA TRP A 52 17.66 5.65 5.19
C TRP A 52 18.62 6.20 4.12
N ASN A 53 19.50 7.15 4.48
CA ASN A 53 20.45 7.80 3.58
C ASN A 53 19.78 8.30 2.30
N LEU A 54 18.61 8.96 2.43
CA LEU A 54 17.84 9.46 1.30
C LEU A 54 18.51 10.71 0.73
N THR A 55 19.05 10.59 -0.48
CA THR A 55 19.67 11.67 -1.26
C THR A 55 19.02 11.68 -2.64
N ALA A 56 19.23 12.75 -3.42
CA ALA A 56 18.74 12.82 -4.80
C ALA A 56 19.27 11.67 -5.69
N GLU A 57 20.33 10.99 -5.28
CA GLU A 57 20.93 9.84 -5.98
C GLU A 57 20.40 8.50 -5.45
N ASN A 58 19.84 8.45 -4.23
CA ASN A 58 19.43 7.24 -3.52
C ASN A 58 17.97 7.28 -3.06
N ASP A 59 17.08 7.99 -3.75
CA ASP A 59 15.65 8.06 -3.44
C ASP A 59 14.80 7.08 -4.28
N SER A 60 15.43 6.32 -5.18
CA SER A 60 14.74 5.33 -6.01
C SER A 60 14.38 4.09 -5.19
N ALA A 61 13.13 3.66 -5.28
CA ALA A 61 12.64 2.43 -4.65
C ALA A 61 13.46 1.18 -5.05
N GLU A 62 14.10 1.19 -6.24
CA GLU A 62 14.95 0.10 -6.72
C GLU A 62 16.23 -0.11 -5.88
N ASN A 63 16.60 0.87 -5.07
CA ASN A 63 17.77 0.77 -4.19
C ASN A 63 17.49 0.04 -2.86
N PHE A 64 16.24 -0.31 -2.60
CA PHE A 64 15.79 -0.91 -1.33
C PHE A 64 15.09 -2.23 -1.59
N THR A 65 15.29 -3.20 -0.71
CA THR A 65 14.51 -4.45 -0.72
C THR A 65 13.04 -4.16 -0.39
N GLN A 66 12.14 -5.08 -0.74
CA GLN A 66 10.72 -4.95 -0.41
C GLN A 66 10.49 -4.76 1.10
N GLU A 67 11.22 -5.49 1.93
CA GLU A 67 11.15 -5.35 3.39
C GLU A 67 11.62 -3.98 3.87
N GLN A 68 12.72 -3.46 3.29
CA GLN A 68 13.19 -2.12 3.58
C GLN A 68 12.17 -1.05 3.16
N GLN A 69 11.51 -1.23 2.02
CA GLN A 69 10.44 -0.33 1.58
C GLN A 69 9.26 -0.31 2.56
N MET A 70 8.79 -1.48 3.00
CA MET A 70 7.74 -1.56 4.02
C MET A 70 8.16 -0.88 5.33
N GLN A 71 9.41 -1.10 5.76
CA GLN A 71 9.92 -0.45 6.96
C GLN A 71 10.04 1.06 6.80
N MET A 72 10.41 1.54 5.60
CA MET A 72 10.43 2.97 5.27
C MET A 72 9.03 3.57 5.32
N GLU A 73 8.02 2.91 4.78
CA GLU A 73 6.63 3.35 4.83
C GLU A 73 6.14 3.49 6.29
N LEU A 74 6.45 2.50 7.15
CA LEU A 74 6.10 2.54 8.57
C LEU A 74 6.78 3.68 9.35
N GLU A 75 7.99 4.05 8.97
CA GLU A 75 8.82 5.02 9.68
C GLU A 75 8.73 6.44 9.10
N ASN A 76 8.17 6.60 7.91
CA ASN A 76 8.07 7.90 7.25
C ASN A 76 7.10 8.82 8.00
N PRO A 77 7.58 9.91 8.63
CA PRO A 77 6.72 10.80 9.41
C PRO A 77 5.73 11.61 8.58
N LEU A 78 5.87 11.57 7.23
CA LEU A 78 4.98 12.22 6.27
C LEU A 78 4.04 11.24 5.59
N ASP A 79 4.06 9.96 5.97
CA ASP A 79 3.22 8.94 5.37
C ASP A 79 2.21 8.37 6.38
N LEU A 80 0.96 8.32 5.97
CA LEU A 80 -0.10 7.62 6.69
C LEU A 80 -1.20 7.26 5.69
N ASP A 81 -1.45 5.99 5.52
CA ASP A 81 -2.58 5.54 4.72
C ASP A 81 -3.87 5.52 5.55
N PHE A 82 -4.85 6.26 5.09
CA PHE A 82 -6.13 6.40 5.78
C PHE A 82 -7.29 6.61 4.81
N SER A 83 -8.48 6.30 5.27
CA SER A 83 -9.72 6.69 4.62
C SER A 83 -10.43 7.77 5.43
N ALA A 84 -10.99 8.76 4.72
CA ALA A 84 -11.76 9.83 5.30
C ALA A 84 -13.21 9.76 4.81
N LYS A 85 -14.17 9.59 5.71
CA LYS A 85 -15.60 9.56 5.41
C LYS A 85 -16.25 10.84 5.93
N ILE A 86 -16.87 11.60 5.02
CA ILE A 86 -17.57 12.84 5.36
C ILE A 86 -19.06 12.54 5.59
N LYS A 87 -19.61 13.04 6.69
CA LYS A 87 -21.04 13.03 6.94
C LYS A 87 -21.59 14.46 6.87
N LEU A 88 -22.34 14.75 5.81
CA LEU A 88 -22.96 16.04 5.55
C LEU A 88 -24.46 15.99 5.87
N ASN A 89 -24.92 16.84 6.79
CA ASN A 89 -26.33 16.89 7.22
C ASN A 89 -26.91 15.51 7.52
N GLY A 90 -26.14 14.66 8.19
CA GLY A 90 -26.52 13.29 8.53
C GLY A 90 -26.32 12.23 7.45
N LYS A 91 -25.98 12.62 6.20
CA LYS A 91 -25.72 11.69 5.09
C LYS A 91 -24.21 11.50 4.86
N THR A 92 -23.76 10.25 4.78
CA THR A 92 -22.38 9.90 4.47
C THR A 92 -22.11 10.12 2.98
N LEU A 93 -20.99 10.80 2.68
CA LEU A 93 -20.41 10.96 1.36
C LEU A 93 -19.14 10.10 1.29
N GLN A 94 -18.97 9.40 0.18
CA GLN A 94 -17.77 8.62 -0.10
C GLN A 94 -16.80 9.44 -0.94
N SER A 95 -15.51 9.32 -0.66
CA SER A 95 -14.46 9.87 -1.51
C SER A 95 -14.50 9.17 -2.88
N SER A 96 -14.27 9.92 -3.94
CA SER A 96 -14.21 9.39 -5.30
C SER A 96 -12.79 9.40 -5.87
N HIS A 97 -12.00 10.35 -5.47
CA HIS A 97 -10.59 10.49 -5.82
C HIS A 97 -9.92 11.49 -4.90
N GLY A 98 -8.63 11.29 -4.71
CA GLY A 98 -7.77 12.15 -3.92
C GLY A 98 -6.40 12.32 -4.56
N CYS A 99 -5.64 13.24 -4.02
CA CYS A 99 -4.21 13.40 -4.28
C CYS A 99 -3.55 13.90 -3.01
N ALA A 100 -2.24 13.66 -2.90
CA ALA A 100 -1.42 14.15 -1.80
C ALA A 100 -0.19 14.87 -2.37
N VAL A 101 0.30 15.87 -1.64
CA VAL A 101 1.55 16.55 -1.95
C VAL A 101 2.26 16.91 -0.66
N GLY A 102 3.55 16.56 -0.58
CA GLY A 102 4.42 16.90 0.54
C GLY A 102 5.09 18.25 0.36
N ILE A 103 5.32 18.94 1.48
CA ILE A 103 6.17 20.14 1.55
C ILE A 103 7.01 20.09 2.81
N ILE A 104 8.31 20.34 2.68
CA ILE A 104 9.27 20.29 3.79
C ILE A 104 10.06 21.61 3.86
N PRO A 105 9.42 22.72 4.21
CA PRO A 105 10.08 24.04 4.25
C PRO A 105 11.14 24.12 5.36
N CYS A 106 11.03 23.31 6.39
CA CYS A 106 12.01 23.23 7.48
C CYS A 106 13.37 22.62 7.07
N LEU A 107 13.50 22.11 5.83
CA LEU A 107 14.74 21.57 5.26
C LEU A 107 15.03 22.22 3.89
N PRO A 108 15.44 23.51 3.85
CA PRO A 108 15.53 24.26 2.61
C PRO A 108 16.59 23.74 1.63
N ASP A 109 17.65 23.09 2.14
CA ASP A 109 18.83 22.72 1.34
C ASP A 109 18.77 21.29 0.76
N GLY A 110 17.72 20.51 1.02
CA GLY A 110 17.68 19.08 0.69
C GLY A 110 16.52 18.62 -0.17
N VAL A 111 15.43 19.39 -0.29
CA VAL A 111 14.21 18.93 -0.94
C VAL A 111 13.63 19.98 -1.86
N ALA A 112 13.44 19.63 -3.12
CA ALA A 112 12.74 20.48 -4.08
C ALA A 112 11.22 20.46 -3.79
N ASN A 113 10.72 21.45 -3.08
CA ASN A 113 9.28 21.59 -2.85
C ASN A 113 8.54 22.02 -4.11
N GLU A 114 7.48 21.32 -4.47
CA GLU A 114 6.65 21.65 -5.63
C GLU A 114 5.95 23.01 -5.45
N LYS A 115 5.87 23.80 -6.52
CA LYS A 115 5.20 25.12 -6.50
C LYS A 115 3.74 25.04 -6.04
N VAL A 116 3.04 23.95 -6.36
CA VAL A 116 1.65 23.72 -5.93
C VAL A 116 1.56 23.54 -4.44
N ALA A 117 2.48 22.77 -3.83
CA ALA A 117 2.55 22.57 -2.39
C ALA A 117 2.89 23.88 -1.65
N GLN A 118 3.86 24.64 -2.14
CA GLN A 118 4.22 25.95 -1.63
C GLN A 118 3.04 26.94 -1.64
N ALA A 119 2.31 26.99 -2.75
CA ALA A 119 1.14 27.85 -2.88
C ALA A 119 0.02 27.45 -1.90
N ALA A 120 -0.22 26.15 -1.71
CA ALA A 120 -1.21 25.63 -0.78
C ALA A 120 -0.82 25.93 0.68
N ALA A 121 0.44 25.69 1.05
CA ALA A 121 0.95 25.98 2.39
C ALA A 121 0.84 27.47 2.73
N ALA A 122 1.24 28.36 1.80
CA ALA A 122 1.12 29.80 1.95
C ALA A 122 -0.35 30.26 2.06
N HIS A 123 -1.27 29.66 1.25
CA HIS A 123 -2.69 29.98 1.30
C HIS A 123 -3.33 29.63 2.64
N TYR A 124 -2.91 28.52 3.26
CA TYR A 124 -3.42 28.05 4.54
C TYR A 124 -2.66 28.63 5.74
N GLY A 125 -1.53 29.30 5.50
CA GLY A 125 -0.68 29.83 6.58
C GLY A 125 -0.07 28.71 7.42
N LEU A 126 0.34 27.61 6.79
CA LEU A 126 1.02 26.52 7.48
C LEU A 126 2.39 26.99 7.97
N ASP A 127 2.79 26.53 9.16
CA ASP A 127 4.05 26.94 9.78
C ASP A 127 5.25 26.27 9.11
N ASP A 128 6.17 27.07 8.60
CA ASP A 128 7.38 26.65 7.87
C ASP A 128 8.41 25.91 8.74
N SER A 129 8.24 25.88 10.08
CA SER A 129 9.10 25.13 10.97
C SER A 129 8.84 23.63 10.96
N TYR A 130 7.78 23.18 10.30
CA TYR A 130 7.36 21.78 10.17
C TYR A 130 7.40 21.29 8.73
N GLY A 131 7.36 19.96 8.55
CA GLY A 131 6.95 19.33 7.31
C GLY A 131 5.44 19.12 7.29
N TRP A 132 4.86 19.11 6.10
CA TRP A 132 3.42 18.90 5.92
C TRP A 132 3.15 17.95 4.77
N MET A 133 2.21 17.03 4.97
CA MET A 133 1.56 16.31 3.89
C MET A 133 0.15 16.89 3.72
N ILE A 134 -0.15 17.36 2.52
CA ILE A 134 -1.44 17.97 2.17
C ILE A 134 -2.20 16.98 1.30
N TYR A 135 -3.23 16.37 1.88
CA TYR A 135 -4.16 15.48 1.17
C TYR A 135 -5.36 16.28 0.71
N ARG A 136 -5.78 16.08 -0.51
CA ARG A 136 -7.01 16.66 -1.07
C ARG A 136 -7.94 15.58 -1.54
N GLU A 137 -9.15 15.52 -1.00
CA GLU A 137 -10.14 14.53 -1.36
C GLU A 137 -11.44 15.14 -1.86
N SER A 138 -12.07 14.46 -2.81
CA SER A 138 -13.30 14.88 -3.49
C SER A 138 -14.46 13.96 -3.15
N TYR A 139 -15.58 14.56 -2.70
CA TYR A 139 -16.79 13.88 -2.26
C TYR A 139 -17.98 14.32 -3.12
N PRO A 140 -18.43 13.53 -4.10
CA PRO A 140 -19.56 13.87 -4.95
C PRO A 140 -20.87 14.02 -4.17
N TRP A 141 -21.70 14.99 -4.55
CA TRP A 141 -22.98 15.20 -3.86
C TRP A 141 -23.97 14.03 -4.00
N GLY A 142 -23.84 13.19 -5.01
CA GLY A 142 -24.81 12.14 -5.33
C GLY A 142 -26.21 12.69 -5.69
N ARG A 143 -26.32 13.99 -5.98
CA ARG A 143 -27.55 14.68 -6.39
C ARG A 143 -27.25 15.85 -7.33
N LYS A 144 -28.27 16.28 -8.11
CA LYS A 144 -28.10 17.35 -9.12
C LYS A 144 -27.90 18.76 -8.52
N ARG A 145 -28.40 18.99 -7.28
CA ARG A 145 -28.31 20.31 -6.65
C ARG A 145 -27.30 20.28 -5.50
N ARG A 146 -26.51 21.34 -5.41
CA ARG A 146 -25.58 21.61 -4.31
C ARG A 146 -26.39 21.76 -3.01
N PRO A 147 -26.10 20.97 -1.96
CA PRO A 147 -26.78 21.10 -0.68
C PRO A 147 -26.26 22.30 0.12
N GLU A 148 -27.10 22.86 0.97
CA GLU A 148 -26.66 23.75 2.04
C GLU A 148 -25.91 22.92 3.10
N ILE A 149 -24.78 23.42 3.59
CA ILE A 149 -23.97 22.77 4.63
C ILE A 149 -24.47 23.28 5.98
N LYS A 150 -25.21 22.46 6.73
CA LYS A 150 -25.72 22.76 8.06
C LYS A 150 -24.93 22.05 9.15
N SER A 151 -24.41 20.88 8.84
CA SER A 151 -23.53 20.13 9.72
C SER A 151 -22.56 19.33 8.87
N LEU A 152 -21.31 19.23 9.35
CA LEU A 152 -20.25 18.50 8.69
C LEU A 152 -19.43 17.76 9.73
N SER A 153 -19.30 16.47 9.62
CA SER A 153 -18.38 15.67 10.43
C SER A 153 -17.51 14.79 9.57
N LEU A 154 -16.31 14.50 10.07
CA LEU A 154 -15.27 13.71 9.45
C LEU A 154 -15.04 12.47 10.31
N ALA A 155 -15.03 11.29 9.71
CA ALA A 155 -14.53 10.08 10.34
C ALA A 155 -13.26 9.63 9.62
N MET A 156 -12.16 9.54 10.36
CA MET A 156 -10.87 9.06 9.88
C MET A 156 -10.64 7.63 10.37
N GLU A 157 -10.13 6.79 9.49
CA GLU A 157 -9.88 5.37 9.73
C GLU A 157 -8.56 5.00 9.05
N GLN A 158 -7.60 4.52 9.83
CA GLN A 158 -6.32 4.05 9.30
C GLN A 158 -6.57 2.82 8.41
N GLN A 159 -5.91 2.76 7.26
CA GLN A 159 -5.82 1.55 6.47
C GLN A 159 -4.79 0.60 7.09
N PRO A 160 -4.92 -0.71 6.91
CA PRO A 160 -3.91 -1.64 7.39
C PRO A 160 -2.54 -1.32 6.79
N CYS A 161 -1.53 -1.17 7.65
CA CYS A 161 -0.15 -1.04 7.22
C CYS A 161 0.54 -2.41 7.22
N HIS A 162 1.49 -2.59 6.32
CA HIS A 162 2.26 -3.81 6.16
C HIS A 162 3.46 -3.78 7.10
N VAL A 163 3.50 -4.70 8.07
CA VAL A 163 4.58 -4.82 9.03
C VAL A 163 5.37 -6.09 8.73
N PRO A 164 6.68 -5.99 8.40
CA PRO A 164 7.50 -7.17 8.17
C PRO A 164 7.64 -7.98 9.46
N GLY A 165 7.43 -9.28 9.34
CA GLY A 165 7.54 -10.24 10.43
C GLY A 165 8.78 -11.12 10.32
N PRO A 166 8.86 -12.22 11.09
CA PRO A 166 10.00 -13.12 11.06
C PRO A 166 10.10 -13.90 9.75
N HIS A 167 11.34 -14.24 9.39
CA HIS A 167 11.66 -15.10 8.26
C HIS A 167 11.70 -16.56 8.71
N PHE A 168 11.39 -17.47 7.77
CA PHE A 168 11.54 -18.90 7.98
C PHE A 168 11.84 -19.60 6.65
N LYS A 169 12.48 -20.78 6.72
CA LYS A 169 12.78 -21.62 5.55
C LYS A 169 11.94 -22.89 5.60
N THR A 170 11.50 -23.34 4.44
CA THR A 170 10.76 -24.59 4.31
C THR A 170 11.60 -25.64 3.57
N HIS A 171 11.62 -26.87 4.10
CA HIS A 171 12.33 -27.99 3.50
C HIS A 171 11.37 -29.09 3.07
N ALA A 172 10.29 -29.32 3.85
CA ALA A 172 9.37 -30.43 3.60
C ALA A 172 7.97 -30.17 4.20
N PRO A 173 6.95 -30.89 3.71
CA PRO A 173 5.67 -30.98 4.41
C PRO A 173 5.82 -31.44 5.86
N GLY A 174 5.09 -30.80 6.77
CA GLY A 174 5.17 -31.01 8.20
C GLY A 174 6.08 -30.04 8.97
N ASP A 175 6.88 -29.22 8.29
CA ASP A 175 7.63 -28.14 8.93
C ASP A 175 6.67 -27.19 9.65
N SER A 176 7.07 -26.75 10.84
CA SER A 176 6.25 -25.84 11.68
C SER A 176 7.07 -24.70 12.23
N PHE A 177 6.47 -23.49 12.22
CA PHE A 177 7.10 -22.25 12.65
C PHE A 177 6.17 -21.49 13.58
N SER A 178 6.68 -21.10 14.76
CA SER A 178 5.92 -20.30 15.72
C SER A 178 6.36 -18.84 15.66
N PHE A 179 5.38 -17.94 15.75
CA PHE A 179 5.62 -16.50 15.73
C PHE A 179 4.53 -15.76 16.51
N SER A 180 4.84 -14.53 16.93
CA SER A 180 3.92 -13.69 17.69
C SER A 180 3.43 -12.52 16.85
N HIS A 181 2.15 -12.19 16.92
CA HIS A 181 1.62 -11.00 16.27
C HIS A 181 2.10 -9.73 17.00
N PRO A 182 2.65 -8.73 16.26
CA PRO A 182 3.36 -7.60 16.89
C PRO A 182 2.48 -6.65 17.71
N VAL A 183 1.17 -6.66 17.50
CA VAL A 183 0.24 -5.77 18.21
C VAL A 183 -0.58 -6.53 19.26
N SER A 184 -1.18 -7.67 18.89
CA SER A 184 -2.02 -8.44 19.82
C SER A 184 -1.20 -9.31 20.78
N GLY A 185 0.04 -9.66 20.43
CA GLY A 185 0.86 -10.63 21.15
C GLY A 185 0.36 -12.06 21.03
N THR A 186 -0.59 -12.34 20.15
CA THR A 186 -1.11 -13.68 19.92
C THR A 186 -0.03 -14.57 19.32
N GLU A 187 0.19 -15.72 19.91
CA GLU A 187 1.11 -16.74 19.39
C GLU A 187 0.43 -17.58 18.32
N TYR A 188 1.06 -17.67 17.16
CA TYR A 188 0.63 -18.46 16.02
C TYR A 188 1.64 -19.56 15.71
N THR A 189 1.14 -20.65 15.13
CA THR A 189 1.97 -21.71 14.55
C THR A 189 1.51 -21.97 13.12
N LEU A 190 2.41 -21.73 12.15
CA LEU A 190 2.25 -22.13 10.77
C LEU A 190 2.75 -23.56 10.60
N THR A 191 2.00 -24.39 9.88
CA THR A 191 2.41 -25.75 9.52
C THR A 191 2.28 -25.95 8.02
N VAL A 192 3.37 -26.32 7.38
CA VAL A 192 3.44 -26.62 5.94
C VAL A 192 2.70 -27.92 5.68
N GLN A 193 1.74 -27.92 4.76
CA GLN A 193 0.97 -29.08 4.36
C GLN A 193 1.54 -29.75 3.12
N GLU A 194 1.82 -28.95 2.09
CA GLU A 194 2.39 -29.39 0.82
C GLU A 194 3.42 -28.35 0.35
N LEU A 195 4.42 -28.82 -0.34
CA LEU A 195 5.46 -28.00 -0.98
C LEU A 195 5.76 -28.63 -2.34
N GLU A 196 5.44 -27.94 -3.42
CA GLU A 196 5.54 -28.47 -4.78
C GLU A 196 6.22 -27.47 -5.71
N GLU A 197 7.23 -27.93 -6.43
CA GLU A 197 7.77 -27.19 -7.54
C GLU A 197 6.81 -27.29 -8.74
N GLN A 198 6.53 -26.14 -9.35
CA GLN A 198 5.62 -26.04 -10.48
C GLN A 198 6.22 -25.16 -11.59
N ALA A 199 5.68 -25.32 -12.80
CA ALA A 199 6.06 -24.50 -13.94
C ALA A 199 4.84 -24.08 -14.76
N ILE A 200 4.79 -22.83 -15.15
CA ILE A 200 3.79 -22.27 -16.04
C ILE A 200 4.26 -22.49 -17.49
N SER A 201 3.37 -22.95 -18.37
CA SER A 201 3.74 -23.09 -19.78
C SER A 201 4.03 -21.70 -20.40
N GLN A 202 5.16 -21.55 -21.08
CA GLN A 202 5.51 -20.33 -21.84
C GLN A 202 4.42 -19.94 -22.85
N GLN A 203 3.67 -20.90 -23.39
CA GLN A 203 2.56 -20.66 -24.34
C GLN A 203 1.40 -19.87 -23.72
N GLN A 204 1.34 -19.73 -22.40
CA GLN A 204 0.34 -18.91 -21.72
C GLN A 204 0.68 -17.42 -21.75
N PHE A 205 1.95 -17.08 -21.96
CA PHE A 205 2.40 -15.72 -22.15
C PHE A 205 2.47 -15.39 -23.64
N ASP A 206 1.35 -15.07 -24.26
CA ASP A 206 1.24 -14.77 -25.69
C ASP A 206 2.08 -13.54 -26.11
N SER A 207 3.41 -13.68 -26.06
CA SER A 207 4.38 -12.62 -26.36
C SER A 207 5.51 -13.15 -27.22
N ASN A 208 5.59 -12.64 -28.45
CA ASN A 208 6.74 -12.87 -29.34
C ASN A 208 7.94 -11.95 -29.00
N ARG A 209 7.78 -11.05 -28.04
CA ARG A 209 8.79 -10.03 -27.67
C ARG A 209 9.49 -10.32 -26.37
N TRP A 210 8.85 -11.00 -25.44
CA TRP A 210 9.35 -11.23 -24.09
C TRP A 210 9.37 -12.70 -23.74
N CYS A 211 10.46 -13.14 -23.11
CA CYS A 211 10.56 -14.41 -22.42
C CYS A 211 10.26 -14.17 -20.93
N TYR A 212 9.35 -14.92 -20.36
CA TYR A 212 8.95 -14.80 -18.96
C TYR A 212 9.51 -15.93 -18.12
N PRO A 213 9.90 -15.67 -16.86
CA PRO A 213 10.22 -16.74 -15.92
C PRO A 213 8.95 -17.55 -15.62
N THR A 214 9.10 -18.88 -15.44
CA THR A 214 7.96 -19.79 -15.36
C THR A 214 8.00 -20.75 -14.19
N HIS A 215 9.17 -20.94 -13.57
CA HIS A 215 9.33 -21.87 -12.45
C HIS A 215 9.03 -21.18 -11.13
N PHE A 216 8.32 -21.87 -10.24
CA PHE A 216 8.02 -21.40 -8.89
C PHE A 216 7.72 -22.58 -7.98
N THR A 217 7.80 -22.37 -6.68
CA THR A 217 7.34 -23.33 -5.67
C THR A 217 6.02 -22.88 -5.08
N ALA A 218 5.05 -23.76 -5.06
CA ALA A 218 3.78 -23.56 -4.36
C ALA A 218 3.84 -24.21 -2.98
N MET A 219 3.46 -23.46 -1.95
CA MET A 219 3.34 -23.95 -0.59
C MET A 219 1.89 -23.86 -0.13
N SER A 220 1.31 -24.97 0.33
CA SER A 220 0.07 -24.93 1.11
C SER A 220 0.38 -25.07 2.59
N TYR A 221 -0.35 -24.34 3.43
CA TYR A 221 -0.10 -24.27 4.87
C TYR A 221 -1.38 -24.01 5.69
N THR A 222 -1.31 -24.26 6.96
CA THR A 222 -2.33 -23.90 7.96
C THR A 222 -1.70 -23.00 9.02
N ILE A 223 -2.49 -22.10 9.62
CA ILE A 223 -2.08 -21.29 10.76
C ILE A 223 -3.01 -21.59 11.94
N SER A 224 -2.46 -21.79 13.12
CA SER A 224 -3.22 -22.05 14.35
C SER A 224 -2.73 -21.12 15.49
N PRO A 225 -3.65 -20.42 16.19
CA PRO A 225 -5.07 -20.26 15.86
C PRO A 225 -5.29 -19.63 14.50
N GLU A 226 -6.50 -19.73 13.94
CA GLU A 226 -6.84 -19.11 12.67
C GLU A 226 -6.75 -17.58 12.77
N PRO A 227 -6.01 -16.87 11.89
CA PRO A 227 -5.91 -15.42 11.91
C PRO A 227 -7.14 -14.74 11.28
N ASP A 228 -7.37 -13.50 11.65
CA ASP A 228 -8.46 -12.65 11.13
C ASP A 228 -8.09 -11.93 9.81
N ASP A 229 -7.51 -12.63 8.82
CA ASP A 229 -7.04 -12.08 7.53
C ASP A 229 -5.97 -10.97 7.65
N ASP A 230 -5.28 -10.90 8.78
CA ASP A 230 -4.26 -9.91 9.10
C ASP A 230 -2.82 -10.44 8.94
N ILE A 231 -2.66 -11.63 8.37
CA ILE A 231 -1.38 -12.31 8.15
C ILE A 231 -1.29 -12.81 6.71
N SER A 232 -0.18 -12.49 6.05
CA SER A 232 0.20 -13.06 4.75
C SER A 232 1.62 -13.63 4.79
N ILE A 233 1.92 -14.51 3.84
CA ILE A 233 3.25 -15.09 3.67
C ILE A 233 3.77 -14.64 2.31
N CYS A 234 5.01 -14.19 2.26
CA CYS A 234 5.67 -13.73 1.04
C CYS A 234 7.04 -14.41 0.89
N ASP A 235 7.43 -14.67 -0.35
CA ASP A 235 8.81 -15.06 -0.67
C ASP A 235 9.76 -13.88 -0.45
N CYS A 236 10.94 -14.14 0.09
CA CYS A 236 11.98 -13.13 0.28
C CYS A 236 12.87 -12.94 -0.96
N ALA A 237 12.77 -13.83 -1.95
CA ALA A 237 13.54 -13.73 -3.18
C ALA A 237 12.94 -12.70 -4.15
N GLU A 238 13.84 -11.98 -4.84
CA GLU A 238 13.45 -11.25 -6.04
C GLU A 238 13.42 -12.24 -7.21
N GLY A 239 12.26 -12.39 -7.86
CA GLY A 239 12.13 -13.24 -9.04
C GLY A 239 12.92 -12.69 -10.23
N ASP A 240 13.08 -13.53 -11.25
CA ASP A 240 13.70 -13.11 -12.50
C ASP A 240 12.80 -12.12 -13.24
N ARG A 241 13.44 -11.12 -13.86
CA ARG A 241 12.73 -10.15 -14.72
C ARG A 241 12.53 -10.71 -16.11
N PRO A 242 11.39 -10.44 -16.78
CA PRO A 242 11.19 -10.82 -18.17
C PRO A 242 12.33 -10.30 -19.07
N LEU A 243 12.81 -11.15 -19.99
CA LEU A 243 13.89 -10.84 -20.93
C LEU A 243 13.30 -10.49 -22.31
N GLU A 244 13.77 -9.40 -22.91
CA GLU A 244 13.42 -9.06 -24.28
C GLU A 244 14.07 -10.06 -25.26
N ILE A 245 13.25 -10.72 -26.07
CA ILE A 245 13.74 -11.65 -27.09
C ILE A 245 14.25 -10.77 -28.23
N ALA A 246 15.56 -10.88 -28.55
CA ALA A 246 16.11 -10.21 -29.71
C ALA A 246 15.32 -10.62 -30.97
N PRO A 247 14.90 -9.67 -31.84
CA PRO A 247 14.12 -9.99 -33.00
C PRO A 247 14.90 -10.96 -33.92
N CYS A 248 14.47 -12.22 -33.99
CA CYS A 248 14.91 -13.13 -35.00
C CYS A 248 14.37 -12.67 -36.36
N ALA A 249 15.24 -12.52 -37.34
CA ALA A 249 14.93 -11.96 -38.66
C ALA A 249 13.97 -12.79 -39.50
N ASP A 250 13.48 -13.92 -39.05
CA ASP A 250 12.52 -14.76 -39.76
C ASP A 250 11.68 -15.60 -38.77
N SER A 251 10.45 -15.19 -38.46
CA SER A 251 9.44 -16.14 -38.01
C SER A 251 8.02 -15.68 -38.32
N TYR A 252 7.36 -16.54 -39.08
CA TYR A 252 5.94 -16.56 -39.42
C TYR A 252 5.06 -16.45 -38.16
N ALA A 253 4.05 -15.60 -38.22
CA ALA A 253 3.03 -15.47 -37.19
C ALA A 253 2.11 -16.69 -37.16
N PRO A 254 1.85 -17.34 -36.03
CA PRO A 254 0.76 -18.30 -35.91
C PRO A 254 -0.57 -17.59 -35.57
N GLU A 255 -1.64 -18.08 -36.20
CA GLU A 255 -3.01 -17.60 -36.06
C GLU A 255 -3.54 -17.68 -34.61
N ALA A 256 -4.26 -16.62 -34.20
CA ALA A 256 -4.91 -16.52 -32.91
C ALA A 256 -5.93 -17.64 -32.64
N ARG A 257 -5.80 -18.30 -31.48
CA ARG A 257 -6.87 -19.13 -30.92
C ARG A 257 -7.38 -18.48 -29.63
N ASN A 258 -8.67 -18.16 -29.65
CA ASN A 258 -9.43 -17.61 -28.52
C ASN A 258 -9.49 -18.61 -27.36
N GLY A 259 -8.91 -18.25 -26.25
CA GLY A 259 -9.10 -18.89 -24.97
C GLY A 259 -8.81 -17.87 -23.87
N ILE A 260 -9.86 -17.40 -23.19
CA ILE A 260 -9.73 -16.45 -22.08
C ILE A 260 -9.22 -17.22 -20.87
N VAL A 261 -7.97 -16.99 -20.49
CA VAL A 261 -7.48 -17.29 -19.15
C VAL A 261 -7.07 -15.95 -18.55
N CYS A 262 -7.87 -15.46 -17.61
CA CYS A 262 -7.54 -14.28 -16.85
C CYS A 262 -6.44 -14.60 -15.83
N VAL A 263 -5.19 -14.51 -16.25
CA VAL A 263 -4.07 -14.29 -15.34
C VAL A 263 -3.84 -12.78 -15.34
N GLY A 264 -4.29 -12.10 -14.30
CA GLY A 264 -4.04 -10.68 -14.12
C GLY A 264 -2.57 -10.43 -13.81
N VAL A 265 -1.73 -10.34 -14.84
CA VAL A 265 -0.41 -9.74 -14.73
C VAL A 265 -0.59 -8.26 -14.99
N ILE A 266 -0.88 -7.51 -13.96
CA ILE A 266 -0.78 -6.05 -13.97
C ILE A 266 0.65 -5.74 -13.50
N GLY A 267 1.38 -4.97 -14.30
CA GLY A 267 2.73 -4.50 -13.95
C GLY A 267 2.70 -3.63 -12.70
N GLY A 268 3.10 -4.18 -11.64
CA GLY A 268 3.30 -3.68 -10.29
C GLY A 268 3.81 -4.88 -9.51
N THR A 269 4.66 -4.68 -8.54
CA THR A 269 5.20 -5.74 -7.67
C THR A 269 4.08 -6.69 -7.26
N VAL A 270 4.02 -7.84 -7.92
CA VAL A 270 3.02 -8.87 -7.58
C VAL A 270 3.59 -9.61 -6.38
N GLY A 271 3.21 -9.17 -5.20
CA GLY A 271 3.28 -10.05 -4.04
C GLY A 271 2.38 -11.27 -4.32
N PRO A 272 2.81 -12.48 -3.99
CA PRO A 272 2.00 -13.67 -4.20
C PRO A 272 0.71 -13.53 -3.38
N ALA A 273 -0.43 -13.49 -4.06
CA ALA A 273 -1.72 -13.48 -3.40
C ALA A 273 -1.93 -14.83 -2.70
N ALA A 274 -2.04 -14.83 -1.39
CA ALA A 274 -2.48 -16.00 -0.66
C ALA A 274 -3.91 -16.37 -1.10
N VAL A 275 -4.12 -17.60 -1.52
CA VAL A 275 -5.43 -18.09 -1.95
C VAL A 275 -5.92 -19.10 -0.92
N VAL A 276 -7.12 -18.91 -0.40
CA VAL A 276 -7.74 -19.86 0.54
C VAL A 276 -8.41 -20.99 -0.25
N PHE A 277 -7.93 -22.21 -0.08
CA PHE A 277 -8.42 -23.40 -0.79
C PHE A 277 -9.40 -24.27 0.01
N GLY A 278 -10.06 -23.76 1.04
CA GLY A 278 -11.04 -24.54 1.79
C GLY A 278 -10.59 -24.88 3.22
N LYS A 279 -11.32 -25.80 3.87
CA LYS A 279 -11.04 -26.24 5.22
C LYS A 279 -10.61 -27.70 5.23
N ASN A 280 -9.53 -28.00 5.93
CA ASN A 280 -9.18 -29.37 6.32
C ASN A 280 -9.43 -29.60 7.82
N ALA A 281 -9.08 -30.78 8.32
CA ALA A 281 -9.24 -31.12 9.76
C ALA A 281 -8.38 -30.25 10.71
N GLN A 282 -7.44 -29.48 10.17
CA GLN A 282 -6.46 -28.65 10.92
C GLN A 282 -6.75 -27.14 10.83
N GLY A 283 -7.76 -26.70 10.06
CA GLY A 283 -8.11 -25.29 9.87
C GLY A 283 -8.35 -24.91 8.41
N HIS A 284 -8.28 -23.61 8.09
CA HIS A 284 -8.29 -23.17 6.73
C HIS A 284 -6.95 -23.51 6.06
N LEU A 285 -7.03 -24.05 4.85
CA LEU A 285 -5.86 -24.30 4.02
C LEU A 285 -5.57 -23.05 3.21
N HIS A 286 -4.40 -22.46 3.43
CA HIS A 286 -3.88 -21.34 2.69
C HIS A 286 -2.86 -21.81 1.66
N ALA A 287 -2.62 -21.03 0.62
CA ALA A 287 -1.57 -21.30 -0.34
C ALA A 287 -0.84 -20.01 -0.74
N VAL A 288 0.43 -20.16 -1.04
CA VAL A 288 1.30 -19.09 -1.52
C VAL A 288 2.26 -19.65 -2.57
N CYS A 289 2.65 -18.82 -3.53
CA CYS A 289 3.66 -19.16 -4.52
C CYS A 289 4.91 -18.31 -4.28
N SER A 290 6.09 -18.90 -4.55
CA SER A 290 7.33 -18.15 -4.58
C SER A 290 7.36 -17.18 -5.78
N ALA A 291 8.36 -16.33 -5.83
CA ALA A 291 8.70 -15.57 -7.02
C ALA A 291 8.93 -16.49 -8.23
N LEU A 292 8.77 -15.94 -9.44
CA LEU A 292 9.00 -16.69 -10.68
C LEU A 292 10.47 -16.63 -11.08
N HIS A 293 11.03 -17.78 -11.50
CA HIS A 293 12.41 -17.94 -11.97
C HIS A 293 12.46 -18.58 -13.36
N PHE A 294 13.54 -18.33 -14.12
CA PHE A 294 13.74 -19.02 -15.41
C PHE A 294 14.12 -20.49 -15.23
N GLU A 295 14.85 -20.80 -14.17
CA GLU A 295 15.30 -22.15 -13.83
C GLU A 295 14.50 -22.69 -12.63
N PRO A 296 14.41 -24.01 -12.48
CA PRO A 296 13.83 -24.64 -11.31
C PRO A 296 14.47 -24.13 -10.01
N VAL A 297 13.65 -23.91 -8.99
CA VAL A 297 14.13 -23.46 -7.67
C VAL A 297 14.76 -24.64 -6.94
N ALA A 298 16.09 -24.69 -6.95
CA ALA A 298 16.86 -25.81 -6.39
C ALA A 298 17.18 -25.67 -4.90
N GLU A 299 16.95 -24.51 -4.30
CA GLU A 299 17.27 -24.20 -2.91
C GLU A 299 16.01 -24.07 -2.05
N ASP A 300 16.20 -24.21 -0.73
CA ASP A 300 15.14 -23.95 0.24
C ASP A 300 14.65 -22.49 0.14
N ILE A 301 13.37 -22.30 -0.01
CA ILE A 301 12.79 -20.97 -0.12
C ILE A 301 12.73 -20.33 1.26
N GLU A 302 13.20 -19.10 1.35
CA GLU A 302 13.04 -18.25 2.51
C GLU A 302 11.77 -17.42 2.38
N TRP A 303 10.85 -17.65 3.30
CA TRP A 303 9.57 -16.95 3.40
C TRP A 303 9.62 -15.92 4.52
N ARG A 304 8.84 -14.87 4.37
CA ARG A 304 8.60 -13.86 5.40
C ARG A 304 7.12 -13.83 5.76
N ILE A 305 6.85 -13.72 7.04
CA ILE A 305 5.52 -13.39 7.54
C ILE A 305 5.33 -11.88 7.39
N GLU A 306 4.15 -11.48 6.96
CA GLU A 306 3.77 -10.08 6.81
C GLU A 306 2.45 -9.84 7.54
N PHE A 307 2.42 -8.85 8.43
CA PHE A 307 1.24 -8.50 9.21
C PHE A 307 0.55 -7.28 8.62
N HIS A 308 -0.77 -7.33 8.53
CA HIS A 308 -1.61 -6.22 8.10
C HIS A 308 -2.25 -5.58 9.33
N VAL A 309 -1.66 -4.51 9.82
CA VAL A 309 -1.94 -3.98 11.15
C VAL A 309 -2.66 -2.64 11.09
N VAL A 310 -3.73 -2.52 11.86
CA VAL A 310 -4.38 -1.24 12.18
C VAL A 310 -4.01 -0.86 13.62
N GLN A 311 -3.18 0.16 13.79
CA GLN A 311 -2.67 0.58 15.10
C GLN A 311 -3.58 1.59 15.79
N PHE A 312 -4.27 2.43 15.00
CA PHE A 312 -5.03 3.54 15.53
C PHE A 312 -6.53 3.36 15.31
N PRO A 313 -7.35 3.54 16.35
CA PRO A 313 -8.79 3.39 16.23
C PRO A 313 -9.38 4.49 15.35
N ARG A 314 -10.48 4.14 14.69
CA ARG A 314 -11.32 5.12 13.98
C ARG A 314 -11.75 6.23 14.92
N LYS A 315 -11.67 7.49 14.45
CA LYS A 315 -12.09 8.67 15.22
C LYS A 315 -12.98 9.59 14.38
N THR A 316 -13.95 10.20 15.03
CA THR A 316 -14.89 11.12 14.38
C THR A 316 -14.75 12.52 14.95
N PHE A 317 -14.70 13.52 14.08
CA PHE A 317 -14.54 14.93 14.42
C PHE A 317 -15.70 15.74 13.86
N LEU A 318 -16.20 16.68 14.67
CA LEU A 318 -17.18 17.67 14.21
C LEU A 318 -16.43 18.83 13.56
N LEU A 319 -16.76 19.15 12.32
CA LEU A 319 -16.18 20.26 11.57
C LEU A 319 -17.05 21.51 11.59
N ILE A 320 -18.37 21.33 11.37
CA ILE A 320 -19.43 22.38 11.41
C ILE A 320 -20.61 21.86 12.19
#